data_0ecb9a5c1a165fdfdb13cdfa60d61651
#
_entry.id   0ecb9a5c1a165fdfdb13cdfa60d61651
#
_cell.length_a   1.000
_cell.length_b   1.000
_cell.length_c   1.000
_cell.angle_alpha   90.00
_cell.angle_beta   90.00
_cell.angle_gamma   90.00
#
_symmetry.space_group_name_H-M   'P 1'
#
loop_
_entity.id
_entity.type
_entity.pdbx_description
1 polymer ?
#
loop_
_entity_poly.entity_id
_entity_poly.type
_entity_poly.pdbx_seq_one_letter_code
_entity_poly.pdbx_strand_id
1 'polypeptide(L)'
;NTVTGEVDTKKENEVQTITVSTQDEAKNEVLTTLNFTVKDISGPQVNLSTNAVEVIKGDAFDPRQYLVSAIDNKDGDVTGNVVIGNIDTGSTGDKAVTYTVSDSSGNQTVATLNVKVYTPGSKILETAYTKLGSPYVWGATGPNSFDCSGFTSWVYRQHGISLSRTAQAQSQGGKAVDRADLQPGDLVFFGSSTSRITHVGIYVGNGQMVHSPQTGDVVKVSSLNRNYVCARRYL
;
A
#
# COMPACT_ATOMS: atom_id res chain seq x y z
N ASN A 1 -45.78 27.47 -31.25
CA ASN A 1 -44.72 26.45 -31.44
C ASN A 1 -45.24 25.13 -30.90
N THR A 2 -45.23 24.10 -31.67
CA THR A 2 -45.60 22.73 -31.30
C THR A 2 -44.39 21.82 -31.50
N VAL A 3 -44.13 20.94 -30.49
CA VAL A 3 -43.12 19.92 -30.60
C VAL A 3 -43.83 18.58 -30.69
N THR A 4 -43.52 17.80 -31.72
CA THR A 4 -44.04 16.46 -31.93
C THR A 4 -42.90 15.45 -32.04
N GLY A 5 -43.12 14.27 -31.43
CA GLY A 5 -42.10 13.23 -31.28
C GLY A 5 -41.53 13.20 -29.87
N GLU A 6 -41.08 12.05 -29.46
CA GLU A 6 -40.39 11.79 -28.21
C GLU A 6 -39.09 11.04 -28.50
N VAL A 7 -38.05 11.32 -27.71
CA VAL A 7 -36.81 10.53 -27.75
C VAL A 7 -36.95 9.37 -26.77
N ASP A 8 -37.00 8.16 -27.29
CA ASP A 8 -36.98 6.93 -26.50
C ASP A 8 -35.51 6.59 -26.16
N THR A 9 -35.10 6.82 -24.91
CA THR A 9 -33.74 6.54 -24.43
C THR A 9 -33.38 5.06 -24.39
N LYS A 10 -34.35 4.17 -24.61
CA LYS A 10 -34.12 2.72 -24.72
C LYS A 10 -33.74 2.27 -26.12
N LYS A 11 -33.97 3.13 -27.13
CA LYS A 11 -33.61 2.86 -28.53
C LYS A 11 -32.25 3.45 -28.84
N GLU A 12 -31.23 2.68 -28.56
CA GLU A 12 -29.84 3.08 -28.80
C GLU A 12 -29.44 2.85 -30.27
N ASN A 13 -28.52 3.68 -30.76
CA ASN A 13 -27.96 3.67 -32.12
C ASN A 13 -29.01 3.80 -33.25
N GLU A 14 -30.27 4.02 -32.94
CA GLU A 14 -31.29 4.38 -33.89
C GLU A 14 -31.41 5.90 -34.00
N VAL A 15 -31.60 6.40 -35.22
CA VAL A 15 -31.89 7.81 -35.44
C VAL A 15 -33.36 8.06 -35.06
N GLN A 16 -33.60 8.86 -34.05
CA GLN A 16 -34.93 9.28 -33.61
C GLN A 16 -35.14 10.74 -33.99
N THR A 17 -36.36 11.09 -34.33
CA THR A 17 -36.67 12.40 -34.94
C THR A 17 -37.68 13.15 -34.08
N ILE A 18 -37.40 14.40 -33.79
CA ILE A 18 -38.35 15.36 -33.21
C ILE A 18 -38.61 16.43 -34.29
N THR A 19 -39.87 16.72 -34.52
CA THR A 19 -40.28 17.80 -35.42
C THR A 19 -40.80 18.98 -34.58
N VAL A 20 -40.21 20.13 -34.80
CA VAL A 20 -40.62 21.39 -34.22
C VAL A 20 -41.38 22.19 -35.28
N SER A 21 -42.65 22.50 -35.06
CA SER A 21 -43.47 23.37 -35.87
C SER A 21 -43.51 24.73 -35.26
N THR A 22 -43.25 25.75 -36.07
CA THR A 22 -43.47 27.17 -35.71
C THR A 22 -44.40 27.79 -36.74
N GLN A 23 -45.39 28.56 -36.25
CA GLN A 23 -46.40 29.22 -37.10
C GLN A 23 -46.39 30.72 -36.80
N ASP A 24 -46.45 31.54 -37.85
CA ASP A 24 -46.61 32.99 -37.74
C ASP A 24 -48.07 33.38 -37.55
N GLU A 25 -48.36 34.68 -37.41
CA GLU A 25 -49.69 35.22 -37.24
C GLU A 25 -50.58 34.99 -38.49
N ALA A 26 -49.96 34.87 -39.66
CA ALA A 26 -50.66 34.57 -40.93
C ALA A 26 -50.87 33.07 -41.15
N LYS A 27 -50.52 32.22 -40.15
CA LYS A 27 -50.58 30.75 -40.14
C LYS A 27 -49.63 30.06 -41.14
N ASN A 28 -48.58 30.76 -41.57
CA ASN A 28 -47.53 30.08 -42.30
C ASN A 28 -46.71 29.21 -41.36
N GLU A 29 -46.53 27.95 -41.69
CA GLU A 29 -45.86 26.95 -40.85
C GLU A 29 -44.46 26.66 -41.38
N VAL A 30 -43.49 26.62 -40.43
CA VAL A 30 -42.12 26.12 -40.67
C VAL A 30 -41.92 24.91 -39.80
N LEU A 31 -41.54 23.81 -40.46
CA LEU A 31 -41.16 22.56 -39.80
C LEU A 31 -39.62 22.43 -39.75
N THR A 32 -39.11 22.23 -38.55
CA THR A 32 -37.69 21.93 -38.33
C THR A 32 -37.57 20.54 -37.74
N THR A 33 -36.82 19.67 -38.38
CA THR A 33 -36.59 18.31 -37.94
C THR A 33 -35.22 18.22 -37.26
N LEU A 34 -35.22 17.69 -36.05
CA LEU A 34 -34.03 17.42 -35.27
C LEU A 34 -33.86 15.91 -35.14
N ASN A 35 -32.70 15.43 -35.52
CA ASN A 35 -32.33 14.01 -35.42
C ASN A 35 -31.47 13.78 -34.18
N PHE A 36 -31.78 12.76 -33.40
CA PHE A 36 -31.08 12.35 -32.18
C PHE A 36 -30.64 10.90 -32.31
N THR A 37 -29.48 10.59 -31.79
CA THR A 37 -29.04 9.22 -31.59
C THR A 37 -28.70 9.05 -30.14
N VAL A 38 -29.38 8.14 -29.47
CA VAL A 38 -29.10 7.77 -28.09
C VAL A 38 -27.89 6.83 -28.07
N LYS A 39 -26.93 7.10 -27.23
CA LYS A 39 -25.76 6.25 -27.04
C LYS A 39 -25.54 6.05 -25.56
N ASP A 40 -25.18 4.86 -25.17
CA ASP A 40 -24.60 4.62 -23.87
C ASP A 40 -23.15 5.10 -23.87
N ILE A 41 -22.82 5.97 -22.94
CA ILE A 41 -21.49 6.59 -22.76
C ILE A 41 -20.91 6.33 -21.36
N SER A 42 -21.61 5.51 -20.56
CA SER A 42 -21.24 5.23 -19.17
C SER A 42 -20.60 3.86 -19.09
N GLY A 43 -19.37 3.77 -18.64
CA GLY A 43 -18.75 2.46 -18.36
C GLY A 43 -19.22 1.86 -17.02
N PRO A 44 -19.04 0.55 -16.83
CA PRO A 44 -19.41 -0.14 -15.60
C PRO A 44 -18.77 0.45 -14.35
N GLN A 45 -19.49 0.48 -13.24
CA GLN A 45 -18.95 0.84 -11.93
C GLN A 45 -18.30 -0.38 -11.27
N VAL A 46 -16.98 -0.34 -11.06
CA VAL A 46 -16.22 -1.40 -10.37
C VAL A 46 -16.13 -1.07 -8.89
N ASN A 47 -16.56 -1.99 -8.04
CA ASN A 47 -16.49 -1.89 -6.59
C ASN A 47 -15.47 -2.89 -6.04
N LEU A 48 -14.50 -2.37 -5.28
CA LEU A 48 -13.52 -3.16 -4.55
C LEU A 48 -13.83 -3.10 -3.05
N SER A 49 -13.50 -4.18 -2.30
CA SER A 49 -13.65 -4.22 -0.85
C SER A 49 -12.71 -3.25 -0.12
N THR A 50 -11.59 -2.90 -0.76
CA THR A 50 -10.63 -1.89 -0.31
C THR A 50 -9.86 -1.36 -1.52
N ASN A 51 -9.23 -0.20 -1.37
CA ASN A 51 -8.35 0.37 -2.40
C ASN A 51 -6.86 0.23 -2.09
N ALA A 52 -6.50 -0.33 -0.92
CA ALA A 52 -5.11 -0.54 -0.52
C ALA A 52 -4.96 -1.76 0.39
N VAL A 53 -3.89 -2.52 0.19
CA VAL A 53 -3.53 -3.70 0.99
C VAL A 53 -2.03 -3.80 1.17
N GLU A 54 -1.60 -4.52 2.21
CA GLU A 54 -0.21 -4.84 2.46
C GLU A 54 0.02 -6.34 2.35
N VAL A 55 1.12 -6.75 1.71
CA VAL A 55 1.48 -8.15 1.46
C VAL A 55 2.93 -8.38 1.86
N ILE A 56 3.22 -9.48 2.55
CA ILE A 56 4.59 -9.86 2.88
C ILE A 56 5.29 -10.33 1.60
N LYS A 57 6.53 -9.93 1.42
CA LYS A 57 7.36 -10.35 0.28
C LYS A 57 7.40 -11.87 0.17
N GLY A 58 7.02 -12.38 -1.01
CA GLY A 58 7.03 -13.80 -1.33
C GLY A 58 5.74 -14.55 -0.97
N ASP A 59 4.81 -13.92 -0.25
CA ASP A 59 3.52 -14.53 0.01
C ASP A 59 2.67 -14.62 -1.26
N ALA A 60 1.82 -15.64 -1.30
CA ALA A 60 0.83 -15.77 -2.35
C ALA A 60 -0.18 -14.61 -2.23
N PHE A 61 -0.53 -14.02 -3.37
CA PHE A 61 -1.49 -12.92 -3.45
C PHE A 61 -2.53 -13.22 -4.53
N ASP A 62 -3.79 -13.28 -4.13
CA ASP A 62 -4.92 -13.40 -5.06
C ASP A 62 -5.71 -12.08 -5.10
N PRO A 63 -5.58 -11.28 -6.16
CA PRO A 63 -6.32 -10.03 -6.27
C PRO A 63 -7.82 -10.22 -6.46
N ARG A 64 -8.29 -11.39 -6.90
CA ARG A 64 -9.71 -11.66 -7.15
C ARG A 64 -10.57 -11.52 -5.89
N GLN A 65 -10.00 -11.79 -4.71
CA GLN A 65 -10.70 -11.69 -3.43
C GLN A 65 -11.15 -10.25 -3.06
N TYR A 66 -10.60 -9.24 -3.73
CA TYR A 66 -10.92 -7.82 -3.47
C TYR A 66 -11.98 -7.27 -4.42
N LEU A 67 -12.33 -7.98 -5.49
CA LEU A 67 -13.41 -7.59 -6.40
C LEU A 67 -14.76 -7.95 -5.74
N VAL A 68 -15.61 -6.93 -5.55
CA VAL A 68 -16.96 -7.10 -5.02
C VAL A 68 -17.95 -7.20 -6.15
N SER A 69 -17.96 -6.25 -7.07
CA SER A 69 -18.87 -6.21 -8.22
C SER A 69 -18.38 -5.27 -9.31
N ALA A 70 -18.89 -5.49 -10.51
CA ALA A 70 -18.86 -4.53 -11.61
C ALA A 70 -20.27 -4.43 -12.20
N ILE A 71 -20.91 -3.29 -12.05
CA ILE A 71 -22.31 -3.09 -12.44
C ILE A 71 -22.39 -1.97 -13.46
N ASP A 72 -23.03 -2.25 -14.56
CA ASP A 72 -23.34 -1.30 -15.60
C ASP A 72 -24.82 -0.91 -15.55
N ASN A 73 -25.13 0.32 -15.92
CA ASN A 73 -26.50 0.84 -15.91
C ASN A 73 -27.39 0.21 -16.98
N LYS A 74 -26.81 -0.31 -18.05
CA LYS A 74 -27.50 -0.94 -19.17
C LYS A 74 -27.33 -2.44 -19.18
N ASP A 75 -26.09 -2.92 -19.06
CA ASP A 75 -25.77 -4.35 -19.17
C ASP A 75 -25.94 -5.11 -17.85
N GLY A 76 -26.18 -4.38 -16.74
CA GLY A 76 -26.37 -4.97 -15.42
C GLY A 76 -25.06 -5.49 -14.82
N ASP A 77 -25.09 -6.70 -14.29
CA ASP A 77 -23.91 -7.30 -13.65
C ASP A 77 -22.93 -7.87 -14.68
N VAL A 78 -21.80 -7.20 -14.81
CA VAL A 78 -20.67 -7.58 -15.68
C VAL A 78 -19.43 -8.02 -14.89
N THR A 79 -19.60 -8.35 -13.62
CA THR A 79 -18.50 -8.74 -12.70
C THR A 79 -17.67 -9.90 -13.28
N GLY A 80 -18.32 -10.86 -13.96
CA GLY A 80 -17.63 -11.98 -14.60
C GLY A 80 -16.70 -11.60 -15.75
N ASN A 81 -16.86 -10.40 -16.32
CA ASN A 81 -16.08 -9.89 -17.46
C ASN A 81 -14.85 -9.07 -17.03
N VAL A 82 -14.66 -8.86 -15.70
CA VAL A 82 -13.53 -8.08 -15.20
C VAL A 82 -12.21 -8.81 -15.46
N VAL A 83 -11.33 -8.17 -16.21
CA VAL A 83 -9.94 -8.60 -16.39
C VAL A 83 -9.12 -8.04 -15.24
N ILE A 84 -8.51 -8.94 -14.47
CA ILE A 84 -7.74 -8.60 -13.28
C ILE A 84 -6.26 -8.78 -13.58
N GLY A 85 -5.49 -7.71 -13.39
CA GLY A 85 -4.03 -7.74 -13.45
C GLY A 85 -3.42 -8.57 -12.31
N ASN A 86 -2.14 -8.85 -12.41
CA ASN A 86 -1.38 -9.53 -11.37
C ASN A 86 -0.14 -8.73 -11.00
N ILE A 87 0.44 -9.02 -9.82
CA ILE A 87 1.70 -8.44 -9.36
C ILE A 87 2.70 -9.53 -8.96
N ASP A 88 3.98 -9.20 -9.06
CA ASP A 88 5.05 -9.99 -8.46
C ASP A 88 5.24 -9.57 -6.99
N THR A 89 5.04 -10.51 -6.05
CA THR A 89 5.31 -10.32 -4.62
C THR A 89 6.77 -10.62 -4.25
N GLY A 90 7.59 -11.13 -5.16
CA GLY A 90 9.00 -11.47 -4.93
C GLY A 90 9.91 -10.26 -4.71
N SER A 91 9.46 -9.05 -4.99
CA SER A 91 10.17 -7.79 -4.72
C SER A 91 9.33 -6.83 -3.90
N THR A 92 9.97 -6.13 -2.93
CA THR A 92 9.31 -5.12 -2.08
C THR A 92 9.01 -3.85 -2.86
N GLY A 93 8.06 -3.05 -2.35
CA GLY A 93 7.70 -1.75 -2.89
C GLY A 93 6.21 -1.62 -3.19
N ASP A 94 5.83 -0.43 -3.63
CA ASP A 94 4.46 -0.13 -4.01
C ASP A 94 4.18 -0.69 -5.41
N LYS A 95 3.06 -1.38 -5.52
CA LYS A 95 2.57 -2.02 -6.75
C LYS A 95 1.10 -1.70 -6.93
N ALA A 96 0.57 -1.93 -8.12
CA ALA A 96 -0.83 -1.70 -8.44
C ALA A 96 -1.41 -2.88 -9.21
N VAL A 97 -2.59 -3.33 -8.80
CA VAL A 97 -3.42 -4.27 -9.57
C VAL A 97 -4.53 -3.48 -10.24
N THR A 98 -4.71 -3.68 -11.53
CA THR A 98 -5.80 -3.09 -12.30
C THR A 98 -6.95 -4.08 -12.47
N TYR A 99 -8.16 -3.57 -12.39
CA TYR A 99 -9.41 -4.27 -12.69
C TYR A 99 -10.05 -3.54 -13.86
N THR A 100 -10.06 -4.17 -15.01
CA THR A 100 -10.52 -3.55 -16.26
C THR A 100 -11.77 -4.28 -16.76
N VAL A 101 -12.80 -3.53 -17.08
CA VAL A 101 -14.04 -4.07 -17.63
C VAL A 101 -14.62 -3.10 -18.67
N SER A 102 -15.25 -3.65 -19.68
CA SER A 102 -16.01 -2.86 -20.67
C SER A 102 -17.45 -3.37 -20.74
N ASP A 103 -18.39 -2.46 -21.01
CA ASP A 103 -19.76 -2.79 -21.34
C ASP A 103 -19.91 -3.25 -22.80
N SER A 104 -21.14 -3.57 -23.22
CA SER A 104 -21.47 -3.95 -24.59
C SER A 104 -21.39 -2.78 -25.58
N SER A 105 -21.39 -1.54 -25.09
CA SER A 105 -21.27 -0.30 -25.88
C SER A 105 -19.80 0.10 -26.10
N GLY A 106 -18.86 -0.58 -25.45
CA GLY A 106 -17.42 -0.35 -25.55
C GLY A 106 -16.87 0.68 -24.54
N ASN A 107 -17.69 1.15 -23.59
CA ASN A 107 -17.19 2.04 -22.55
C ASN A 107 -16.41 1.23 -21.50
N GLN A 108 -15.20 1.68 -21.20
CA GLN A 108 -14.28 0.95 -20.33
C GLN A 108 -14.09 1.66 -18.99
N THR A 109 -14.03 0.87 -17.93
CA THR A 109 -13.64 1.32 -16.60
C THR A 109 -12.42 0.56 -16.12
N VAL A 110 -11.50 1.28 -15.46
CA VAL A 110 -10.32 0.73 -14.80
C VAL A 110 -10.34 1.15 -13.33
N ALA A 111 -10.44 0.19 -12.43
CA ALA A 111 -10.22 0.41 -11.00
C ALA A 111 -8.84 -0.09 -10.58
N THR A 112 -8.28 0.47 -9.52
CA THR A 112 -6.92 0.16 -9.06
C THR A 112 -6.93 -0.21 -7.58
N LEU A 113 -6.28 -1.34 -7.25
CA LEU A 113 -5.91 -1.72 -5.89
C LEU A 113 -4.42 -1.44 -5.70
N ASN A 114 -4.09 -0.59 -4.74
CA ASN A 114 -2.71 -0.33 -4.35
C ASN A 114 -2.21 -1.45 -3.43
N VAL A 115 -1.07 -2.02 -3.73
CA VAL A 115 -0.48 -3.14 -2.97
C VAL A 115 0.92 -2.76 -2.52
N LYS A 116 1.14 -2.67 -1.20
CA LYS A 116 2.47 -2.49 -0.63
C LYS A 116 3.09 -3.83 -0.28
N VAL A 117 4.09 -4.26 -1.05
CA VAL A 117 4.87 -5.46 -0.71
C VAL A 117 5.99 -5.08 0.23
N TYR A 118 6.04 -5.68 1.42
CA TYR A 118 6.99 -5.36 2.48
C TYR A 118 7.64 -6.62 3.07
N THR A 119 8.73 -6.43 3.82
CA THR A 119 9.28 -7.45 4.72
C THR A 119 8.97 -7.09 6.17
N PRO A 120 8.84 -8.05 7.10
CA PRO A 120 8.67 -7.73 8.52
C PRO A 120 9.75 -6.76 9.04
N GLY A 121 10.99 -6.92 8.55
CA GLY A 121 12.10 -6.02 8.87
C GLY A 121 11.90 -4.57 8.40
N SER A 122 11.27 -4.36 7.25
CA SER A 122 11.00 -2.98 6.78
C SER A 122 9.99 -2.26 7.68
N LYS A 123 9.01 -2.95 8.25
CA LYS A 123 8.07 -2.38 9.23
C LYS A 123 8.76 -2.00 10.54
N ILE A 124 9.68 -2.84 11.02
CA ILE A 124 10.55 -2.50 12.15
C ILE A 124 11.30 -1.20 11.88
N LEU A 125 11.89 -1.06 10.69
CA LEU A 125 12.64 0.14 10.32
C LEU A 125 11.78 1.38 10.17
N GLU A 126 10.59 1.28 9.59
CA GLU A 126 9.62 2.39 9.54
C GLU A 126 9.40 2.95 10.96
N THR A 127 9.15 2.07 11.93
CA THR A 127 8.97 2.47 13.34
C THR A 127 10.25 3.07 13.93
N ALA A 128 11.41 2.44 13.71
CA ALA A 128 12.69 2.92 14.22
C ALA A 128 13.02 4.33 13.72
N TYR A 129 12.78 4.63 12.45
CA TYR A 129 13.04 5.92 11.83
C TYR A 129 12.17 7.05 12.39
N THR A 130 10.97 6.76 12.93
CA THR A 130 10.17 7.79 13.63
C THR A 130 10.85 8.34 14.89
N LYS A 131 11.91 7.67 15.38
CA LYS A 131 12.63 8.03 16.59
C LYS A 131 14.00 8.66 16.34
N LEU A 132 14.37 8.89 15.07
CA LEU A 132 15.60 9.63 14.77
C LEU A 132 15.62 10.98 15.49
N GLY A 133 16.76 11.33 16.07
CA GLY A 133 16.94 12.56 16.85
C GLY A 133 16.47 12.47 18.30
N SER A 134 15.84 11.38 18.74
CA SER A 134 15.48 11.18 20.16
C SER A 134 16.73 11.07 21.02
N PRO A 135 16.81 11.76 22.20
CA PRO A 135 18.01 11.79 23.01
C PRO A 135 18.32 10.43 23.66
N TYR A 136 19.61 10.12 23.77
CA TYR A 136 20.05 9.01 24.59
C TYR A 136 19.95 9.37 26.08
N VAL A 137 19.31 8.51 26.84
CA VAL A 137 19.28 8.56 28.31
C VAL A 137 19.49 7.16 28.85
N TRP A 138 20.50 6.98 29.70
CA TRP A 138 20.79 5.68 30.30
C TRP A 138 19.58 5.13 31.05
N GLY A 139 19.22 3.87 30.81
CA GLY A 139 18.07 3.21 31.40
C GLY A 139 16.72 3.55 30.80
N ALA A 140 16.64 4.51 29.88
CA ALA A 140 15.38 4.91 29.25
C ALA A 140 14.90 3.89 28.21
N THR A 141 13.56 3.68 28.18
CA THR A 141 12.87 2.70 27.33
C THR A 141 11.80 3.33 26.44
N GLY A 142 11.88 4.65 26.21
CA GLY A 142 10.96 5.40 25.35
C GLY A 142 9.74 5.96 26.08
N PRO A 143 8.83 6.64 25.37
CA PRO A 143 8.85 6.88 23.91
C PRO A 143 9.70 8.07 23.45
N ASN A 144 10.20 8.92 24.39
CA ASN A 144 10.84 10.20 24.05
C ASN A 144 12.37 10.17 24.20
N SER A 145 12.91 9.21 24.90
CA SER A 145 14.35 8.98 25.09
C SER A 145 14.65 7.51 25.26
N PHE A 146 15.87 7.09 24.95
CA PHE A 146 16.24 5.68 24.89
C PHE A 146 17.68 5.45 25.31
N ASP A 147 17.97 4.33 25.96
CA ASP A 147 19.28 3.69 25.84
C ASP A 147 19.29 2.71 24.64
N CYS A 148 20.41 2.06 24.35
CA CYS A 148 20.55 1.21 23.17
C CYS A 148 19.53 0.06 23.11
N SER A 149 19.40 -0.70 24.21
CA SER A 149 18.50 -1.84 24.30
C SER A 149 17.05 -1.43 24.58
N GLY A 150 16.85 -0.28 25.23
CA GLY A 150 15.53 0.32 25.41
C GLY A 150 14.93 0.78 24.08
N PHE A 151 15.76 1.33 23.18
CA PHE A 151 15.35 1.67 21.81
C PHE A 151 14.88 0.44 21.04
N THR A 152 15.71 -0.60 20.96
CA THR A 152 15.34 -1.83 20.25
C THR A 152 14.11 -2.48 20.86
N SER A 153 14.01 -2.57 22.20
CA SER A 153 12.84 -3.12 22.87
C SER A 153 11.57 -2.32 22.60
N TRP A 154 11.66 -0.99 22.55
CA TRP A 154 10.53 -0.13 22.27
C TRP A 154 10.03 -0.34 20.84
N VAL A 155 10.94 -0.32 19.85
CA VAL A 155 10.62 -0.51 18.43
C VAL A 155 9.94 -1.87 18.19
N TYR A 156 10.52 -2.96 18.68
CA TYR A 156 9.98 -4.30 18.48
C TYR A 156 8.64 -4.51 19.19
N ARG A 157 8.44 -3.89 20.34
CA ARG A 157 7.16 -3.94 21.09
C ARG A 157 6.01 -3.32 20.30
N GLN A 158 6.24 -2.30 19.46
CA GLN A 158 5.19 -1.75 18.58
C GLN A 158 4.67 -2.78 17.57
N HIS A 159 5.43 -3.85 17.32
CA HIS A 159 5.10 -4.95 16.43
C HIS A 159 4.76 -6.26 17.18
N GLY A 160 4.42 -6.17 18.48
CA GLY A 160 4.03 -7.32 19.30
C GLY A 160 5.19 -8.23 19.71
N ILE A 161 6.44 -7.85 19.48
CA ILE A 161 7.64 -8.65 19.79
C ILE A 161 8.27 -8.12 21.08
N SER A 162 8.34 -9.00 22.10
CA SER A 162 8.97 -8.66 23.39
C SER A 162 10.45 -9.02 23.37
N LEU A 163 11.32 -8.05 23.64
CA LEU A 163 12.76 -8.24 23.79
C LEU A 163 13.16 -8.13 25.27
N SER A 164 14.23 -8.81 25.64
CA SER A 164 14.86 -8.67 26.96
C SER A 164 15.36 -7.24 27.19
N ARG A 165 15.47 -6.82 28.46
CA ARG A 165 15.83 -5.43 28.81
C ARG A 165 17.25 -5.02 28.38
N THR A 166 18.23 -5.90 28.48
CA THR A 166 19.63 -5.55 28.23
C THR A 166 20.13 -6.07 26.89
N ALA A 167 21.09 -5.37 26.29
CA ALA A 167 21.72 -5.79 25.03
C ALA A 167 22.33 -7.21 25.13
N GLN A 168 22.96 -7.54 26.27
CA GLN A 168 23.49 -8.89 26.54
C GLN A 168 22.38 -9.95 26.47
N ALA A 169 21.25 -9.73 27.13
CA ALA A 169 20.14 -10.69 27.14
C ALA A 169 19.43 -10.76 25.77
N GLN A 170 19.34 -9.66 25.05
CA GLN A 170 18.82 -9.65 23.68
C GLN A 170 19.71 -10.46 22.73
N SER A 171 21.03 -10.47 22.92
CA SER A 171 21.93 -11.23 22.07
C SER A 171 21.83 -12.77 22.26
N GLN A 172 21.13 -13.20 23.29
CA GLN A 172 20.94 -14.63 23.61
C GLN A 172 19.60 -15.19 23.10
N GLY A 173 18.65 -14.32 22.69
CA GLY A 173 17.37 -14.71 22.13
C GLY A 173 17.37 -14.70 20.61
N GLY A 174 16.18 -14.97 20.04
CA GLY A 174 15.99 -15.01 18.60
C GLY A 174 16.83 -16.07 17.88
N LYS A 175 16.78 -16.05 16.54
CA LYS A 175 17.58 -16.92 15.68
C LYS A 175 18.94 -16.27 15.39
N ALA A 176 20.03 -17.02 15.52
CA ALA A 176 21.37 -16.55 15.14
C ALA A 176 21.41 -16.26 13.63
N VAL A 177 22.08 -15.17 13.25
CA VAL A 177 22.23 -14.73 11.87
C VAL A 177 23.70 -14.49 11.58
N ASP A 178 24.22 -15.09 10.52
CA ASP A 178 25.58 -14.82 10.06
C ASP A 178 25.68 -13.42 9.47
N ARG A 179 26.86 -12.81 9.55
CA ARG A 179 27.09 -11.44 9.09
C ARG A 179 26.79 -11.27 7.59
N ALA A 180 26.99 -12.31 6.80
CA ALA A 180 26.71 -12.33 5.36
C ALA A 180 25.20 -12.36 5.05
N ASP A 181 24.38 -12.89 5.99
CA ASP A 181 22.93 -13.10 5.83
C ASP A 181 22.10 -12.03 6.52
N LEU A 182 22.73 -10.93 6.96
CA LEU A 182 22.05 -9.81 7.59
C LEU A 182 20.97 -9.22 6.69
N GLN A 183 19.79 -9.06 7.25
CA GLN A 183 18.63 -8.43 6.61
C GLN A 183 18.14 -7.23 7.40
N PRO A 184 17.59 -6.20 6.75
CA PRO A 184 16.95 -5.08 7.45
C PRO A 184 15.98 -5.57 8.53
N GLY A 185 16.12 -5.01 9.74
CA GLY A 185 15.36 -5.44 10.93
C GLY A 185 16.10 -6.43 11.83
N ASP A 186 17.24 -7.01 11.45
CA ASP A 186 18.03 -7.82 12.38
C ASP A 186 18.65 -6.98 13.49
N LEU A 187 18.75 -7.53 14.70
CA LEU A 187 19.51 -6.92 15.78
C LEU A 187 21.01 -7.25 15.62
N VAL A 188 21.84 -6.22 15.66
CA VAL A 188 23.28 -6.32 15.57
C VAL A 188 23.92 -5.92 16.92
N PHE A 189 24.84 -6.73 17.41
CA PHE A 189 25.40 -6.65 18.75
C PHE A 189 26.89 -6.38 18.75
N PHE A 190 27.33 -5.55 19.68
CA PHE A 190 28.69 -5.06 19.79
C PHE A 190 29.22 -5.25 21.22
N GLY A 191 30.50 -5.54 21.31
CA GLY A 191 31.19 -5.80 22.58
C GLY A 191 32.58 -6.41 22.36
N SER A 192 33.13 -7.03 23.39
CA SER A 192 34.40 -7.74 23.32
C SER A 192 34.25 -9.24 23.03
N SER A 193 33.08 -9.82 23.30
CA SER A 193 32.75 -11.22 23.05
C SER A 193 31.25 -11.46 23.17
N THR A 194 30.77 -12.65 22.84
CA THR A 194 29.36 -13.05 23.02
C THR A 194 28.87 -13.05 24.48
N SER A 195 29.80 -13.16 25.43
CA SER A 195 29.51 -13.04 26.86
C SER A 195 29.67 -11.61 27.41
N ARG A 196 30.12 -10.66 26.62
CA ARG A 196 30.35 -9.25 26.98
C ARG A 196 29.84 -8.30 25.93
N ILE A 197 28.51 -8.34 25.67
CA ILE A 197 27.81 -7.43 24.80
C ILE A 197 27.49 -6.14 25.58
N THR A 198 27.86 -5.01 25.01
CA THR A 198 27.68 -3.68 25.63
C THR A 198 26.75 -2.78 24.83
N HIS A 199 26.45 -3.12 23.57
CA HIS A 199 25.64 -2.28 22.70
C HIS A 199 24.84 -3.11 21.68
N VAL A 200 23.71 -2.53 21.21
CA VAL A 200 22.82 -3.11 20.20
C VAL A 200 22.26 -2.03 19.29
N GLY A 201 22.05 -2.37 18.04
CA GLY A 201 21.33 -1.58 17.04
C GLY A 201 20.46 -2.46 16.15
N ILE A 202 19.65 -1.83 15.30
CA ILE A 202 18.82 -2.50 14.30
C ILE A 202 19.49 -2.32 12.92
N TYR A 203 19.79 -3.40 12.24
CA TYR A 203 20.42 -3.36 10.91
C TYR A 203 19.47 -2.75 9.89
N VAL A 204 19.96 -1.81 9.06
CA VAL A 204 19.17 -1.11 8.04
C VAL A 204 19.55 -1.48 6.61
N GLY A 205 20.60 -2.31 6.44
CA GLY A 205 21.18 -2.62 5.14
C GLY A 205 22.51 -1.89 4.90
N ASN A 206 23.24 -2.28 3.86
CA ASN A 206 24.47 -1.62 3.39
C ASN A 206 25.53 -1.40 4.48
N GLY A 207 25.64 -2.32 5.44
CA GLY A 207 26.61 -2.21 6.53
C GLY A 207 26.29 -1.11 7.54
N GLN A 208 25.03 -0.69 7.66
CA GLN A 208 24.55 0.35 8.56
C GLN A 208 23.51 -0.18 9.57
N MET A 209 23.35 0.54 10.67
CA MET A 209 22.35 0.29 11.69
C MET A 209 21.72 1.60 12.19
N VAL A 210 20.49 1.55 12.67
CA VAL A 210 19.88 2.59 13.48
C VAL A 210 19.99 2.20 14.96
N HIS A 211 20.42 3.13 15.80
CA HIS A 211 20.69 2.86 17.21
C HIS A 211 20.59 4.11 18.08
N SER A 212 20.47 3.93 19.40
CA SER A 212 20.66 4.97 20.42
C SER A 212 22.05 4.77 21.03
N PRO A 213 23.07 5.61 20.70
CA PRO A 213 24.49 5.26 20.91
C PRO A 213 24.98 5.41 22.35
N GLN A 214 24.96 6.64 22.92
CA GLN A 214 25.54 6.97 24.22
C GLN A 214 25.05 8.32 24.74
N THR A 215 25.35 8.62 26.00
CA THR A 215 25.05 9.91 26.65
C THR A 215 25.59 11.07 25.82
N GLY A 216 24.76 12.10 25.63
CA GLY A 216 25.08 13.29 24.84
C GLY A 216 24.81 13.13 23.34
N ASP A 217 24.33 11.97 22.91
CA ASP A 217 24.00 11.68 21.52
C ASP A 217 22.50 11.39 21.35
N VAL A 218 22.08 11.14 20.10
CA VAL A 218 20.69 10.90 19.75
C VAL A 218 20.56 9.60 18.94
N VAL A 219 19.33 9.10 18.81
CA VAL A 219 19.02 8.00 17.87
C VAL A 219 19.40 8.44 16.46
N LYS A 220 20.24 7.64 15.81
CA LYS A 220 20.78 7.94 14.47
C LYS A 220 21.15 6.67 13.70
N VAL A 221 21.38 6.84 12.40
CA VAL A 221 21.99 5.81 11.55
C VAL A 221 23.51 5.93 11.59
N SER A 222 24.20 4.80 11.75
CA SER A 222 25.66 4.72 11.76
C SER A 222 26.15 3.43 11.09
N SER A 223 27.38 3.43 10.61
CA SER A 223 28.01 2.22 10.07
C SER A 223 28.26 1.19 11.17
N LEU A 224 28.22 -0.09 10.83
CA LEU A 224 28.63 -1.18 11.71
C LEU A 224 30.12 -0.97 12.07
N ASN A 225 30.40 -0.83 13.36
CA ASN A 225 31.75 -0.56 13.86
C ASN A 225 32.61 -1.84 13.96
N ARG A 226 33.88 -1.68 14.39
CA ARG A 226 34.85 -2.78 14.50
C ARG A 226 34.53 -3.80 15.59
N ASN A 227 33.71 -3.43 16.58
CA ASN A 227 33.38 -4.27 17.73
C ASN A 227 32.10 -5.09 17.49
N TYR A 228 31.69 -5.32 16.24
CA TYR A 228 30.60 -6.23 15.91
C TYR A 228 30.95 -7.64 16.40
N VAL A 229 29.99 -8.27 17.10
CA VAL A 229 30.15 -9.61 17.69
C VAL A 229 29.21 -10.62 17.04
N CYS A 230 27.91 -10.34 16.98
CA CYS A 230 26.90 -11.26 16.45
C CYS A 230 25.64 -10.53 16.04
N ALA A 231 24.70 -11.27 15.43
CA ALA A 231 23.37 -10.78 15.12
C ALA A 231 22.28 -11.79 15.48
N ARG A 232 21.04 -11.29 15.63
CA ARG A 232 19.86 -12.08 15.94
C ARG A 232 18.67 -11.57 15.14
N ARG A 233 17.84 -12.51 14.63
CA ARG A 233 16.55 -12.25 13.99
C ARG A 233 15.45 -12.66 14.93
N TYR A 234 14.51 -11.74 15.17
CA TYR A 234 13.32 -11.92 16.01
C TYR A 234 12.02 -11.86 15.21
N LEU A 235 12.15 -11.75 13.88
CA LEU A 235 11.06 -11.67 12.90
C LEU A 235 10.72 -13.03 12.33
#